data_9bcbbfe5caaf37ced40ff696329b987e
#
_entry.id   9bcbbfe5caaf37ced40ff696329b987e
#
_cell.length_a   1.000
_cell.length_b   1.000
_cell.length_c   1.000
_cell.angle_alpha   90.00
_cell.angle_beta   90.00
_cell.angle_gamma   90.00
#
_symmetry.space_group_name_H-M   'P 1'
#
loop_
_entity.id
_entity.type
_entity.pdbx_description
1 polymer ?
#
loop_
_entity_poly.entity_id
_entity_poly.type
_entity_poly.pdbx_seq_one_letter_code
_entity_poly.pdbx_strand_id
1 'polypeptide(L)'
;MVQTVNLKKAFGARVLFQDINIKLDTGKRYGLIGANGAGKTTFLKILSGQEDATEGEVQVQNGKKVGTLSQNQFAYENNTIFDAVLLGNKRLHDAIKEKEELYMSPEFTDEVNNRLAELEIICCEEDPTYEYDVKITRILEDLGFPAASHQDLMSTLTGGNKFKVLLAQVLYPKPDVLFLDEPTNNLDIATIGWLENQLQHHDGTMVVISHDRHFLNAVCTNILDVDFKKIREFSGTYDDWYIASTLIAKQQQTDVSKKQKEKEELEKFIARFSANASKAKQATSRQKQLDKLDVGAIQVSSRRDPSIIFKQKREVGKELLTVKNVSKSYDGNVVLDNINFTVEKGDKIALIGTNGIGKTTLCEILEGNVKADSGEILWGATIQNSYFPQNATDVIEGDITLYDWLRNCDRDADISEIRNCLGRMLFNGQEQEKKVNSCSGGEKHRMMLSKIML
;
A
#
# COMPACT_ATOMS: atom_id res chain seq x y z
N MET A 1 17.62 14.22 10.43
CA MET A 1 17.91 14.30 8.99
C MET A 1 18.37 12.92 8.51
N VAL A 2 17.82 12.42 7.42
CA VAL A 2 18.22 11.16 6.77
C VAL A 2 18.70 11.49 5.37
N GLN A 3 19.82 10.93 4.95
CA GLN A 3 20.39 11.16 3.62
C GLN A 3 20.83 9.85 2.98
N THR A 4 20.60 9.69 1.68
CA THR A 4 21.11 8.57 0.88
C THR A 4 22.25 9.06 0.00
N VAL A 5 23.29 8.26 -0.14
CA VAL A 5 24.46 8.57 -0.98
C VAL A 5 24.68 7.43 -1.97
N ASN A 6 24.49 7.72 -3.26
CA ASN A 6 24.63 6.78 -4.38
C ASN A 6 23.97 5.43 -4.15
N LEU A 7 22.77 5.46 -3.54
CA LEU A 7 22.06 4.25 -3.13
C LEU A 7 21.58 3.47 -4.35
N LYS A 8 21.85 2.15 -4.35
CA LYS A 8 21.39 1.20 -5.37
C LYS A 8 20.87 -0.06 -4.71
N LYS A 9 19.79 -0.59 -5.27
CA LYS A 9 19.26 -1.92 -4.90
C LYS A 9 18.96 -2.73 -6.14
N ALA A 10 19.48 -3.95 -6.15
CA ALA A 10 19.23 -4.93 -7.20
C ALA A 10 19.01 -6.33 -6.61
N PHE A 11 18.17 -7.13 -7.24
CA PHE A 11 17.97 -8.54 -6.97
C PHE A 11 18.42 -9.34 -8.21
N GLY A 12 19.60 -9.92 -8.14
CA GLY A 12 20.23 -10.53 -9.30
C GLY A 12 20.40 -9.53 -10.45
N ALA A 13 19.88 -9.84 -11.62
CA ALA A 13 19.93 -8.95 -12.80
C ALA A 13 18.90 -7.81 -12.77
N ARG A 14 17.91 -7.85 -11.86
CA ARG A 14 16.85 -6.85 -11.77
C ARG A 14 17.25 -5.70 -10.87
N VAL A 15 17.54 -4.54 -11.46
CA VAL A 15 17.77 -3.29 -10.71
C VAL A 15 16.42 -2.65 -10.40
N LEU A 16 16.14 -2.41 -9.11
CA LEU A 16 14.96 -1.68 -8.65
C LEU A 16 15.18 -0.17 -8.78
N PHE A 17 16.26 0.32 -8.21
CA PHE A 17 16.67 1.72 -8.30
C PHE A 17 18.20 1.84 -8.17
N GLN A 18 18.73 2.94 -8.70
CA GLN A 18 20.17 3.23 -8.71
C GLN A 18 20.44 4.74 -8.69
N ASP A 19 21.62 5.11 -8.23
CA ASP A 19 22.13 6.50 -8.16
C ASP A 19 21.16 7.40 -7.35
N ILE A 20 20.62 6.90 -6.24
CA ILE A 20 19.68 7.66 -5.42
C ILE A 20 20.45 8.50 -4.41
N ASN A 21 20.32 9.82 -4.57
CA ASN A 21 20.88 10.82 -3.68
C ASN A 21 19.74 11.73 -3.21
N ILE A 22 19.18 11.44 -2.04
CA ILE A 22 18.03 12.16 -1.47
C ILE A 22 18.37 12.59 -0.06
N LYS A 23 17.93 13.79 0.30
CA LYS A 23 18.05 14.34 1.63
C LYS A 23 16.65 14.58 2.18
N LEU A 24 16.31 13.85 3.24
CA LEU A 24 15.05 14.01 3.94
C LEU A 24 15.23 15.02 5.07
N ASP A 25 14.58 16.16 4.96
CA ASP A 25 14.69 17.25 5.91
C ASP A 25 13.75 17.05 7.11
N THR A 26 14.14 17.59 8.27
CA THR A 26 13.32 17.56 9.48
C THR A 26 12.05 18.39 9.30
N GLY A 27 10.94 17.92 9.84
CA GLY A 27 9.64 18.58 9.76
C GLY A 27 8.92 18.40 8.42
N LYS A 28 9.51 17.67 7.46
CA LYS A 28 8.85 17.34 6.20
C LYS A 28 8.22 15.95 6.24
N ARG A 29 7.06 15.84 5.61
CA ARG A 29 6.29 14.61 5.49
C ARG A 29 6.26 14.17 4.03
N TYR A 30 6.95 13.07 3.73
CA TYR A 30 7.17 12.55 2.39
C TYR A 30 6.20 11.42 2.08
N GLY A 31 5.42 11.53 1.01
CA GLY A 31 4.64 10.43 0.43
C GLY A 31 5.48 9.68 -0.60
N LEU A 32 5.79 8.42 -0.36
CA LEU A 32 6.56 7.58 -1.29
C LEU A 32 5.60 6.84 -2.23
N ILE A 33 5.61 7.22 -3.50
CA ILE A 33 4.69 6.70 -4.52
C ILE A 33 5.44 6.04 -5.67
N GLY A 34 4.77 5.18 -6.41
CA GLY A 34 5.35 4.45 -7.54
C GLY A 34 4.51 3.24 -7.91
N ALA A 35 4.81 2.61 -9.04
CA ALA A 35 4.14 1.37 -9.46
C ALA A 35 4.34 0.23 -8.46
N ASN A 36 3.42 -0.76 -8.49
CA ASN A 36 3.62 -1.98 -7.71
C ASN A 36 4.87 -2.72 -8.20
N GLY A 37 5.72 -3.15 -7.24
CA GLY A 37 7.00 -3.77 -7.55
C GLY A 37 8.11 -2.80 -8.00
N ALA A 38 7.91 -1.47 -7.89
CA ALA A 38 8.94 -0.45 -8.15
C ALA A 38 10.01 -0.38 -7.06
N GLY A 39 9.79 -1.04 -5.91
CA GLY A 39 10.76 -1.08 -4.81
C GLY A 39 10.47 -0.11 -3.66
N LYS A 40 9.24 0.42 -3.53
CA LYS A 40 8.84 1.34 -2.45
C LYS A 40 9.13 0.76 -1.05
N THR A 41 8.55 -0.39 -0.73
CA THR A 41 8.76 -1.09 0.56
C THR A 41 10.23 -1.43 0.78
N THR A 42 10.95 -1.87 -0.26
CA THR A 42 12.40 -2.14 -0.18
C THR A 42 13.19 -0.88 0.15
N PHE A 43 12.86 0.24 -0.50
CA PHE A 43 13.51 1.53 -0.20
C PHE A 43 13.25 1.96 1.24
N LEU A 44 12.00 1.83 1.73
CA LEU A 44 11.65 2.14 3.11
C LEU A 44 12.43 1.26 4.11
N LYS A 45 12.54 -0.05 3.83
CA LYS A 45 13.33 -0.99 4.67
C LYS A 45 14.82 -0.64 4.70
N ILE A 46 15.38 -0.17 3.58
CA ILE A 46 16.77 0.27 3.54
C ILE A 46 16.95 1.56 4.35
N LEU A 47 16.02 2.53 4.23
CA LEU A 47 16.07 3.76 5.05
C LEU A 47 15.96 3.49 6.54
N SER A 48 15.18 2.46 6.93
CA SER A 48 15.02 2.05 8.34
C SER A 48 16.10 1.11 8.86
N GLY A 49 17.05 0.70 8.00
CA GLY A 49 18.14 -0.24 8.39
C GLY A 49 17.69 -1.70 8.53
N GLN A 50 16.49 -2.05 8.03
CA GLN A 50 15.97 -3.43 8.06
C GLN A 50 16.47 -4.27 6.87
N GLU A 51 16.98 -3.63 5.82
CA GLU A 51 17.51 -4.30 4.63
C GLU A 51 18.72 -3.53 4.09
N ASP A 52 19.75 -4.27 3.68
CA ASP A 52 20.98 -3.69 3.14
C ASP A 52 20.81 -3.21 1.69
N ALA A 53 21.45 -2.11 1.36
CA ALA A 53 21.64 -1.67 -0.02
C ALA A 53 22.63 -2.57 -0.77
N THR A 54 22.53 -2.63 -2.10
CA THR A 54 23.53 -3.32 -2.93
C THR A 54 24.79 -2.47 -3.07
N GLU A 55 24.62 -1.15 -3.20
CA GLU A 55 25.71 -0.15 -3.28
C GLU A 55 25.21 1.15 -2.64
N GLY A 56 26.13 1.97 -2.15
CA GLY A 56 25.82 3.22 -1.47
C GLY A 56 25.44 3.02 -0.01
N GLU A 57 25.05 4.10 0.66
CA GLU A 57 24.76 4.09 2.09
C GLU A 57 23.60 5.02 2.47
N VAL A 58 23.00 4.74 3.63
CA VAL A 58 22.03 5.61 4.30
C VAL A 58 22.68 6.19 5.53
N GLN A 59 22.68 7.49 5.63
CA GLN A 59 23.20 8.23 6.78
C GLN A 59 22.04 8.82 7.58
N VAL A 60 21.88 8.36 8.81
CA VAL A 60 20.94 8.92 9.79
C VAL A 60 21.75 9.73 10.79
N GLN A 61 21.28 10.93 11.10
CA GLN A 61 21.93 11.80 12.07
C GLN A 61 21.98 11.10 13.46
N ASN A 62 23.15 11.08 14.07
CA ASN A 62 23.37 10.43 15.36
C ASN A 62 22.38 10.93 16.45
N GLY A 63 21.92 10.00 17.29
CA GLY A 63 21.03 10.30 18.42
C GLY A 63 19.56 10.49 18.05
N LYS A 64 19.18 10.28 16.77
CA LYS A 64 17.80 10.37 16.31
C LYS A 64 17.08 9.03 16.52
N LYS A 65 15.89 9.09 17.10
CA LYS A 65 15.00 7.93 17.28
C LYS A 65 14.25 7.64 15.97
N VAL A 66 14.35 6.40 15.50
CA VAL A 66 13.68 5.94 14.27
C VAL A 66 12.54 5.01 14.65
N GLY A 67 11.34 5.34 14.21
CA GLY A 67 10.14 4.49 14.32
C GLY A 67 9.79 3.88 12.98
N THR A 68 9.50 2.58 12.96
CA THR A 68 9.07 1.87 11.76
C THR A 68 7.86 1.01 12.08
N LEU A 69 6.78 1.18 11.31
CA LEU A 69 5.58 0.36 11.47
C LEU A 69 5.86 -1.08 11.02
N SER A 70 5.70 -2.02 11.95
CA SER A 70 5.81 -3.45 11.64
C SER A 70 4.57 -3.95 10.90
N GLN A 71 4.78 -4.74 9.85
CA GLN A 71 3.69 -5.44 9.16
C GLN A 71 3.34 -6.79 9.81
N ASN A 72 4.19 -7.27 10.73
CA ASN A 72 3.96 -8.54 11.43
C ASN A 72 3.00 -8.34 12.61
N GLN A 73 1.73 -8.60 12.39
CA GLN A 73 0.66 -8.47 13.39
C GLN A 73 0.74 -9.53 14.51
N PHE A 74 1.56 -10.56 14.35
CA PHE A 74 1.67 -11.69 15.28
C PHE A 74 2.93 -11.63 16.16
N ALA A 75 3.70 -10.55 16.06
CA ALA A 75 4.98 -10.44 16.78
C ALA A 75 4.83 -10.36 18.30
N TYR A 76 3.68 -9.91 18.81
CA TYR A 76 3.45 -9.56 20.22
C TYR A 76 2.28 -10.30 20.85
N GLU A 77 1.91 -11.48 20.36
CA GLU A 77 0.71 -12.22 20.82
C GLU A 77 0.71 -12.57 22.31
N ASN A 78 1.87 -12.75 22.90
CA ASN A 78 2.04 -13.09 24.31
C ASN A 78 2.14 -11.86 25.22
N ASN A 79 2.14 -10.66 24.67
CA ASN A 79 2.21 -9.41 25.43
C ASN A 79 0.79 -8.89 25.69
N THR A 80 0.63 -8.10 26.75
CA THR A 80 -0.58 -7.31 26.93
C THR A 80 -0.64 -6.18 25.90
N ILE A 81 -1.83 -5.64 25.67
CA ILE A 81 -2.02 -4.48 24.78
C ILE A 81 -1.14 -3.31 25.24
N PHE A 82 -1.11 -3.06 26.55
CA PHE A 82 -0.30 -2.01 27.15
C PHE A 82 1.20 -2.24 26.94
N ASP A 83 1.71 -3.44 27.28
CA ASP A 83 3.12 -3.80 27.10
C ASP A 83 3.56 -3.73 25.63
N ALA A 84 2.68 -4.14 24.71
CA ALA A 84 2.95 -4.06 23.28
C ALA A 84 3.19 -2.60 22.82
N VAL A 85 2.44 -1.63 23.36
CA VAL A 85 2.69 -0.21 23.07
C VAL A 85 3.96 0.29 23.74
N LEU A 86 4.20 -0.08 24.98
CA LEU A 86 5.39 0.31 25.75
C LEU A 86 6.69 -0.17 25.08
N LEU A 87 6.66 -1.35 24.42
CA LEU A 87 7.77 -1.89 23.62
C LEU A 87 8.17 -0.99 22.43
N GLY A 88 7.37 0.00 22.08
CA GLY A 88 7.77 1.06 21.15
C GLY A 88 8.99 1.87 21.65
N ASN A 89 9.14 1.99 22.97
CA ASN A 89 10.36 2.46 23.63
C ASN A 89 11.00 1.31 24.41
N LYS A 90 11.73 0.46 23.69
CA LYS A 90 12.31 -0.76 24.26
C LYS A 90 13.22 -0.48 25.46
N ARG A 91 14.01 0.62 25.41
CA ARG A 91 14.92 0.98 26.50
C ARG A 91 14.16 1.30 27.80
N LEU A 92 13.04 2.00 27.69
CA LEU A 92 12.15 2.30 28.82
C LEU A 92 11.45 1.03 29.31
N HIS A 93 10.89 0.23 28.39
CA HIS A 93 10.22 -1.03 28.71
C HIS A 93 11.13 -1.97 29.50
N ASP A 94 12.34 -2.22 28.98
CA ASP A 94 13.30 -3.14 29.60
C ASP A 94 13.71 -2.62 30.99
N ALA A 95 13.92 -1.30 31.13
CA ALA A 95 14.25 -0.70 32.43
C ALA A 95 13.11 -0.82 33.45
N ILE A 96 11.85 -0.63 33.04
CA ILE A 96 10.68 -0.78 33.92
C ILE A 96 10.54 -2.24 34.35
N LYS A 97 10.65 -3.20 33.42
CA LYS A 97 10.52 -4.64 33.74
C LYS A 97 11.62 -5.10 34.67
N GLU A 98 12.88 -4.73 34.42
CA GLU A 98 13.99 -5.05 35.31
C GLU A 98 13.80 -4.43 36.71
N LYS A 99 13.30 -3.21 36.81
CA LYS A 99 12.94 -2.58 38.10
C LYS A 99 11.86 -3.36 38.82
N GLU A 100 10.78 -3.76 38.14
CA GLU A 100 9.74 -4.59 38.75
C GLU A 100 10.26 -5.91 39.28
N GLU A 101 11.13 -6.59 38.53
CA GLU A 101 11.79 -7.84 38.96
C GLU A 101 12.68 -7.64 40.19
N LEU A 102 13.48 -6.56 40.20
CA LEU A 102 14.36 -6.24 41.33
C LEU A 102 13.58 -5.86 42.59
N TYR A 103 12.45 -5.16 42.48
CA TYR A 103 11.57 -4.88 43.62
C TYR A 103 10.87 -6.10 44.21
N MET A 104 10.71 -7.20 43.43
CA MET A 104 10.16 -8.46 43.88
C MET A 104 11.25 -9.37 44.51
N SER A 105 12.54 -8.98 44.46
CA SER A 105 13.63 -9.72 45.07
C SER A 105 13.55 -9.66 46.58
N PRO A 106 13.76 -10.78 47.30
CA PRO A 106 13.71 -10.80 48.77
C PRO A 106 14.89 -10.11 49.45
N GLU A 107 15.99 -9.83 48.75
CA GLU A 107 17.22 -9.23 49.30
C GLU A 107 17.56 -7.94 48.54
N PHE A 108 17.57 -6.82 49.29
CA PHE A 108 18.06 -5.52 48.82
C PHE A 108 19.54 -5.36 49.18
N THR A 109 20.43 -5.87 48.33
CA THR A 109 21.87 -5.68 48.45
C THR A 109 22.30 -4.31 47.89
N ASP A 110 23.52 -3.87 48.24
CA ASP A 110 24.09 -2.64 47.65
C ASP A 110 24.17 -2.69 46.11
N GLU A 111 24.39 -3.88 45.54
CA GLU A 111 24.39 -4.09 44.09
C GLU A 111 23.01 -3.87 43.48
N VAL A 112 21.96 -4.39 44.12
CA VAL A 112 20.56 -4.19 43.70
C VAL A 112 20.18 -2.70 43.76
N ASN A 113 20.57 -2.01 44.86
CA ASN A 113 20.30 -0.58 45.01
C ASN A 113 21.02 0.27 43.94
N ASN A 114 22.29 -0.05 43.63
CA ASN A 114 23.02 0.63 42.57
C ASN A 114 22.37 0.39 41.21
N ARG A 115 21.93 -0.85 40.92
CA ARG A 115 21.25 -1.17 39.67
C ARG A 115 19.91 -0.47 39.55
N LEU A 116 19.12 -0.40 40.61
CA LEU A 116 17.86 0.39 40.65
C LEU A 116 18.12 1.89 40.35
N ALA A 117 19.21 2.44 40.90
CA ALA A 117 19.56 3.85 40.59
C ALA A 117 19.96 4.06 39.12
N GLU A 118 20.67 3.14 38.50
CA GLU A 118 20.98 3.18 37.07
C GLU A 118 19.70 3.11 36.23
N LEU A 119 18.77 2.20 36.54
CA LEU A 119 17.52 2.03 35.85
C LEU A 119 16.63 3.27 36.01
N GLU A 120 16.66 3.94 37.17
CA GLU A 120 15.95 5.19 37.39
C GLU A 120 16.47 6.30 36.48
N ILE A 121 17.79 6.39 36.28
CA ILE A 121 18.37 7.34 35.30
C ILE A 121 17.86 7.06 33.91
N ILE A 122 17.80 5.80 33.49
CA ILE A 122 17.25 5.41 32.17
C ILE A 122 15.79 5.82 32.04
N CYS A 123 14.97 5.55 33.07
CA CYS A 123 13.56 5.96 33.06
C CYS A 123 13.40 7.47 32.92
N CYS A 124 14.20 8.26 33.66
CA CYS A 124 14.20 9.70 33.59
C CYS A 124 14.66 10.24 32.22
N GLU A 125 15.66 9.61 31.61
CA GLU A 125 16.14 9.98 30.27
C GLU A 125 15.07 9.72 29.18
N GLU A 126 14.37 8.59 29.25
CA GLU A 126 13.42 8.16 28.24
C GLU A 126 12.01 8.78 28.41
N ASP A 127 11.59 9.00 29.66
CA ASP A 127 10.34 9.68 30.01
C ASP A 127 10.53 10.65 31.18
N PRO A 128 11.04 11.88 30.94
CA PRO A 128 11.32 12.85 31.98
C PRO A 128 10.12 13.27 32.83
N THR A 129 8.91 13.06 32.29
CA THR A 129 7.65 13.41 32.98
C THR A 129 7.08 12.28 33.81
N TYR A 130 7.61 11.05 33.67
CA TYR A 130 7.06 9.83 34.30
C TYR A 130 5.55 9.61 33.98
N GLU A 131 5.13 9.96 32.78
CA GLU A 131 3.74 9.90 32.36
C GLU A 131 3.51 8.83 31.24
N TYR A 132 4.44 7.87 31.12
CA TYR A 132 4.35 6.87 30.06
C TYR A 132 3.02 6.10 30.10
N ASP A 133 2.52 5.79 31.28
CA ASP A 133 1.25 5.11 31.49
C ASP A 133 0.05 5.93 31.04
N VAL A 134 0.03 7.23 31.37
CA VAL A 134 -1.01 8.18 30.95
C VAL A 134 -0.98 8.37 29.45
N LYS A 135 0.21 8.51 28.85
CA LYS A 135 0.40 8.69 27.41
C LYS A 135 -0.08 7.47 26.63
N ILE A 136 0.28 6.27 27.08
CA ILE A 136 -0.14 5.00 26.45
C ILE A 136 -1.64 4.82 26.59
N THR A 137 -2.19 5.00 27.81
CA THR A 137 -3.63 4.89 28.07
C THR A 137 -4.41 5.80 27.14
N ARG A 138 -4.01 7.07 27.01
CA ARG A 138 -4.69 8.02 26.13
C ARG A 138 -4.67 7.60 24.66
N ILE A 139 -3.52 7.17 24.13
CA ILE A 139 -3.44 6.71 22.73
C ILE A 139 -4.33 5.49 22.51
N LEU A 140 -4.37 4.55 23.45
CA LEU A 140 -5.20 3.35 23.35
C LEU A 140 -6.70 3.70 23.41
N GLU A 141 -7.11 4.61 24.31
CA GLU A 141 -8.49 5.09 24.39
C GLU A 141 -8.92 5.82 23.11
N ASP A 142 -8.06 6.68 22.55
CA ASP A 142 -8.29 7.36 21.27
C ASP A 142 -8.47 6.35 20.10
N LEU A 143 -7.83 5.21 20.17
CA LEU A 143 -7.96 4.10 19.20
C LEU A 143 -9.16 3.17 19.48
N GLY A 144 -9.90 3.45 20.55
CA GLY A 144 -11.12 2.71 20.90
C GLY A 144 -10.90 1.50 21.83
N PHE A 145 -9.75 1.42 22.53
CA PHE A 145 -9.49 0.42 23.57
C PHE A 145 -9.81 1.00 24.94
N PRO A 146 -10.90 0.55 25.62
CA PRO A 146 -11.21 1.03 26.97
C PRO A 146 -10.15 0.57 27.97
N ALA A 147 -9.91 1.35 29.02
CA ALA A 147 -8.87 1.09 30.03
C ALA A 147 -8.94 -0.34 30.63
N ALA A 148 -10.14 -0.90 30.78
CA ALA A 148 -10.33 -2.26 31.28
C ALA A 148 -9.69 -3.35 30.38
N SER A 149 -9.52 -3.10 29.08
CA SER A 149 -8.94 -4.05 28.13
C SER A 149 -7.44 -3.92 27.93
N HIS A 150 -6.79 -2.92 28.53
CA HIS A 150 -5.35 -2.66 28.29
C HIS A 150 -4.44 -3.80 28.78
N GLN A 151 -4.92 -4.59 29.74
CA GLN A 151 -4.22 -5.76 30.27
C GLN A 151 -4.57 -7.07 29.56
N ASP A 152 -5.48 -7.04 28.58
CA ASP A 152 -5.79 -8.21 27.75
C ASP A 152 -4.59 -8.54 26.83
N LEU A 153 -4.48 -9.83 26.47
CA LEU A 153 -3.42 -10.27 25.58
C LEU A 153 -3.68 -9.83 24.13
N MET A 154 -2.63 -9.48 23.41
CA MET A 154 -2.70 -9.20 21.96
C MET A 154 -3.32 -10.34 21.14
N SER A 155 -3.16 -11.61 21.58
CA SER A 155 -3.74 -12.78 20.93
C SER A 155 -5.27 -12.76 20.88
N THR A 156 -5.95 -12.07 21.80
CA THR A 156 -7.42 -11.96 21.85
C THR A 156 -7.99 -10.99 20.82
N LEU A 157 -7.12 -10.14 20.24
CA LEU A 157 -7.55 -9.10 19.31
C LEU A 157 -7.72 -9.63 17.87
N THR A 158 -8.66 -9.03 17.14
CA THR A 158 -8.75 -9.20 15.68
C THR A 158 -7.58 -8.54 14.96
N GLY A 159 -7.27 -8.95 13.73
CA GLY A 159 -6.15 -8.39 12.96
C GLY A 159 -6.18 -6.87 12.81
N GLY A 160 -7.35 -6.27 12.58
CA GLY A 160 -7.51 -4.82 12.51
C GLY A 160 -7.19 -4.12 13.83
N ASN A 161 -7.61 -4.69 14.96
CA ASN A 161 -7.30 -4.16 16.28
C ASN A 161 -5.83 -4.35 16.65
N LYS A 162 -5.22 -5.49 16.30
CA LYS A 162 -3.76 -5.69 16.44
C LYS A 162 -2.99 -4.58 15.71
N PHE A 163 -3.41 -4.25 14.50
CA PHE A 163 -2.76 -3.20 13.71
C PHE A 163 -2.88 -1.81 14.36
N LYS A 164 -4.02 -1.49 14.98
CA LYS A 164 -4.18 -0.25 15.77
C LYS A 164 -3.19 -0.17 16.93
N VAL A 165 -2.96 -1.27 17.64
CA VAL A 165 -1.96 -1.33 18.72
C VAL A 165 -0.53 -1.14 18.18
N LEU A 166 -0.19 -1.73 17.02
CA LEU A 166 1.11 -1.49 16.38
C LEU A 166 1.31 -0.03 15.93
N LEU A 167 0.24 0.64 15.51
CA LEU A 167 0.28 2.09 15.25
C LEU A 167 0.55 2.87 16.54
N ALA A 168 -0.14 2.54 17.64
CA ALA A 168 0.12 3.15 18.94
C ALA A 168 1.58 2.93 19.36
N GLN A 169 2.11 1.71 19.19
CA GLN A 169 3.49 1.34 19.52
C GLN A 169 4.51 2.23 18.82
N VAL A 170 4.35 2.48 17.53
CA VAL A 170 5.32 3.28 16.75
C VAL A 170 5.17 4.78 16.99
N LEU A 171 3.96 5.26 17.31
CA LEU A 171 3.68 6.68 17.53
C LEU A 171 3.95 7.13 18.96
N TYR A 172 3.77 6.24 19.95
CA TYR A 172 3.95 6.56 21.39
C TYR A 172 5.30 7.22 21.72
N PRO A 173 6.46 6.70 21.24
CA PRO A 173 7.76 7.28 21.60
C PRO A 173 8.07 8.61 20.88
N LYS A 174 7.17 9.11 20.02
CA LYS A 174 7.36 10.31 19.18
C LYS A 174 8.72 10.31 18.48
N PRO A 175 8.97 9.37 17.55
CA PRO A 175 10.28 9.24 16.90
C PRO A 175 10.62 10.47 16.06
N ASP A 176 11.92 10.83 15.98
CA ASP A 176 12.40 11.92 15.12
C ASP A 176 12.24 11.59 13.62
N VAL A 177 12.30 10.31 13.29
CA VAL A 177 12.12 9.80 11.92
C VAL A 177 11.10 8.67 11.95
N LEU A 178 10.04 8.79 11.16
CA LEU A 178 8.93 7.85 11.14
C LEU A 178 8.78 7.24 9.74
N PHE A 179 8.79 5.90 9.66
CA PHE A 179 8.58 5.15 8.44
C PHE A 179 7.29 4.33 8.52
N LEU A 180 6.34 4.60 7.61
CA LEU A 180 5.03 3.94 7.58
C LEU A 180 4.81 3.29 6.21
N ASP A 181 4.58 1.98 6.20
CA ASP A 181 4.23 1.23 4.99
C ASP A 181 2.76 0.81 5.04
N GLU A 182 1.92 1.45 4.20
CA GLU A 182 0.48 1.23 4.08
C GLU A 182 -0.27 1.33 5.42
N PRO A 183 -0.12 2.45 6.19
CA PRO A 183 -0.68 2.55 7.53
C PRO A 183 -2.21 2.65 7.57
N THR A 184 -2.86 2.91 6.45
CA THR A 184 -4.33 3.00 6.32
C THR A 184 -5.00 1.65 6.09
N ASN A 185 -4.22 0.61 5.76
CA ASN A 185 -4.77 -0.71 5.51
C ASN A 185 -5.41 -1.30 6.77
N ASN A 186 -6.57 -1.92 6.59
CA ASN A 186 -7.35 -2.56 7.67
C ASN A 186 -7.87 -1.61 8.77
N LEU A 187 -7.79 -0.30 8.57
CA LEU A 187 -8.36 0.69 9.48
C LEU A 187 -9.77 1.10 9.05
N ASP A 188 -10.59 1.47 10.00
CA ASP A 188 -11.86 2.15 9.75
C ASP A 188 -11.66 3.67 9.56
N ILE A 189 -12.67 4.33 8.99
CA ILE A 189 -12.61 5.76 8.64
C ILE A 189 -12.29 6.64 9.86
N ALA A 190 -12.84 6.31 11.03
CA ALA A 190 -12.61 7.09 12.26
C ALA A 190 -11.13 6.99 12.68
N THR A 191 -10.56 5.78 12.65
CA THR A 191 -9.14 5.56 12.95
C THR A 191 -8.22 6.22 11.92
N ILE A 192 -8.58 6.23 10.62
CA ILE A 192 -7.82 6.95 9.58
C ILE A 192 -7.80 8.45 9.88
N GLY A 193 -8.95 9.05 10.21
CA GLY A 193 -9.02 10.46 10.58
C GLY A 193 -8.20 10.82 11.84
N TRP A 194 -8.19 9.93 12.84
CA TRP A 194 -7.32 10.06 13.99
C TRP A 194 -5.84 10.00 13.59
N LEU A 195 -5.46 9.05 12.75
CA LEU A 195 -4.09 8.89 12.27
C LEU A 195 -3.64 10.12 11.46
N GLU A 196 -4.47 10.63 10.56
CA GLU A 196 -4.20 11.87 9.81
C GLU A 196 -3.88 13.03 10.75
N ASN A 197 -4.70 13.22 11.78
CA ASN A 197 -4.47 14.26 12.78
C ASN A 197 -3.14 14.09 13.53
N GLN A 198 -2.81 12.87 13.98
CA GLN A 198 -1.54 12.60 14.66
C GLN A 198 -0.34 12.87 13.74
N LEU A 199 -0.41 12.48 12.47
CA LEU A 199 0.70 12.65 11.53
C LEU A 199 0.85 14.09 11.02
N GLN A 200 -0.23 14.85 10.92
CA GLN A 200 -0.16 16.29 10.59
C GLN A 200 0.60 17.10 11.65
N HIS A 201 0.53 16.68 12.91
CA HIS A 201 1.19 17.31 14.05
C HIS A 201 2.54 16.68 14.41
N HIS A 202 3.06 15.77 13.56
CA HIS A 202 4.35 15.16 13.77
C HIS A 202 5.48 16.11 13.38
N ASP A 203 6.33 16.49 14.35
CA ASP A 203 7.42 17.47 14.15
C ASP A 203 8.66 16.87 13.48
N GLY A 204 8.76 15.54 13.43
CA GLY A 204 9.89 14.82 12.87
C GLY A 204 9.85 14.71 11.34
N THR A 205 10.81 13.96 10.79
CA THR A 205 10.80 13.57 9.39
C THR A 205 9.91 12.33 9.22
N MET A 206 9.04 12.31 8.24
CA MET A 206 8.20 11.15 7.98
C MET A 206 8.28 10.72 6.52
N VAL A 207 8.31 9.39 6.30
CA VAL A 207 8.11 8.79 4.97
C VAL A 207 6.97 7.79 5.06
N VAL A 208 5.93 8.00 4.26
CA VAL A 208 4.76 7.13 4.22
C VAL A 208 4.53 6.59 2.82
N ILE A 209 4.26 5.29 2.72
CA ILE A 209 3.73 4.65 1.53
C ILE A 209 2.24 4.49 1.75
N SER A 210 1.41 4.97 0.84
CA SER A 210 -0.02 4.69 0.84
C SER A 210 -0.58 4.70 -0.58
N HIS A 211 -1.63 3.91 -0.78
CA HIS A 211 -2.46 3.93 -1.99
C HIS A 211 -3.68 4.85 -1.85
N ASP A 212 -3.92 5.38 -0.66
CA ASP A 212 -4.99 6.34 -0.40
C ASP A 212 -4.55 7.77 -0.74
N ARG A 213 -5.13 8.30 -1.81
CA ARG A 213 -4.83 9.67 -2.29
C ARG A 213 -5.28 10.73 -1.31
N HIS A 214 -6.43 10.53 -0.65
CA HIS A 214 -6.96 11.48 0.33
C HIS A 214 -5.98 11.59 1.50
N PHE A 215 -5.56 10.46 2.04
CA PHE A 215 -4.59 10.38 3.11
C PHE A 215 -3.25 11.07 2.73
N LEU A 216 -2.71 10.77 1.53
CA LEU A 216 -1.47 11.43 1.07
C LEU A 216 -1.62 12.94 0.94
N ASN A 217 -2.75 13.44 0.45
CA ASN A 217 -3.02 14.87 0.34
C ASN A 217 -3.17 15.53 1.72
N ALA A 218 -3.81 14.85 2.67
CA ALA A 218 -4.02 15.36 4.01
C ALA A 218 -2.72 15.45 4.82
N VAL A 219 -1.82 14.48 4.66
CA VAL A 219 -0.67 14.30 5.55
C VAL A 219 0.64 14.79 4.93
N CYS A 220 0.90 14.54 3.63
CA CYS A 220 2.21 14.77 3.02
C CYS A 220 2.41 16.21 2.56
N THR A 221 3.65 16.70 2.72
CA THR A 221 4.11 18.00 2.21
C THR A 221 5.01 17.88 0.98
N ASN A 222 5.58 16.71 0.77
CA ASN A 222 6.47 16.41 -0.35
C ASN A 222 6.16 15.00 -0.88
N ILE A 223 6.40 14.76 -2.14
CA ILE A 223 6.23 13.45 -2.79
C ILE A 223 7.58 12.93 -3.29
N LEU A 224 7.88 11.68 -2.96
CA LEU A 224 8.99 10.91 -3.53
C LEU A 224 8.44 9.95 -4.57
N ASP A 225 8.75 10.21 -5.81
CA ASP A 225 8.28 9.46 -6.96
C ASP A 225 9.30 8.41 -7.42
N VAL A 226 8.96 7.13 -7.26
CA VAL A 226 9.76 5.99 -7.70
C VAL A 226 9.34 5.59 -9.12
N ASP A 227 10.10 6.05 -10.12
CA ASP A 227 9.89 5.67 -11.52
C ASP A 227 11.24 5.65 -12.29
N PHE A 228 11.28 4.91 -13.41
CA PHE A 228 12.49 4.77 -14.24
C PHE A 228 13.76 4.36 -13.47
N LYS A 229 13.62 3.53 -12.43
CA LYS A 229 14.70 3.10 -11.52
C LYS A 229 15.37 4.27 -10.78
N LYS A 230 14.71 5.39 -10.66
CA LYS A 230 15.13 6.57 -9.92
C LYS A 230 14.05 7.00 -8.94
N ILE A 231 14.45 7.80 -7.97
CA ILE A 231 13.51 8.42 -7.03
C ILE A 231 13.70 9.93 -7.15
N ARG A 232 12.59 10.64 -7.36
CA ARG A 232 12.59 12.10 -7.53
C ARG A 232 11.72 12.73 -6.45
N GLU A 233 12.19 13.82 -5.89
CA GLU A 233 11.42 14.61 -4.93
C GLU A 233 10.62 15.70 -5.66
N PHE A 234 9.35 15.85 -5.24
CA PHE A 234 8.47 16.94 -5.62
C PHE A 234 7.96 17.63 -4.37
N SER A 235 8.00 18.95 -4.33
CA SER A 235 7.38 19.74 -3.27
C SER A 235 5.91 19.92 -3.55
N GLY A 236 5.07 19.74 -2.53
CA GLY A 236 3.61 19.82 -2.64
C GLY A 236 2.91 18.52 -2.31
N THR A 237 1.60 18.52 -2.44
CA THR A 237 0.71 17.39 -2.16
C THR A 237 0.73 16.35 -3.28
N TYR A 238 0.01 15.25 -3.09
CA TYR A 238 -0.18 14.25 -4.14
C TYR A 238 -0.85 14.84 -5.39
N ASP A 239 -1.84 15.70 -5.23
CA ASP A 239 -2.56 16.30 -6.36
C ASP A 239 -1.65 17.27 -7.15
N ASP A 240 -0.81 18.05 -6.47
CA ASP A 240 0.20 18.91 -7.11
C ASP A 240 1.16 18.09 -7.97
N TRP A 241 1.66 16.98 -7.40
CA TRP A 241 2.51 16.03 -8.14
C TRP A 241 1.79 15.43 -9.33
N TYR A 242 0.52 15.00 -9.16
CA TYR A 242 -0.27 14.37 -10.22
C TYR A 242 -0.45 15.31 -11.43
N ILE A 243 -0.79 16.56 -11.17
CA ILE A 243 -0.93 17.59 -12.20
C ILE A 243 0.42 17.80 -12.92
N ALA A 244 1.51 18.03 -12.15
CA ALA A 244 2.84 18.26 -12.70
C ALA A 244 3.35 17.06 -13.52
N SER A 245 3.22 15.84 -13.00
CA SER A 245 3.66 14.61 -13.67
C SER A 245 2.89 14.35 -14.96
N THR A 246 1.56 14.63 -14.97
CA THR A 246 0.71 14.49 -16.16
C THR A 246 1.12 15.49 -17.25
N LEU A 247 1.41 16.73 -16.89
CA LEU A 247 1.89 17.75 -17.84
C LEU A 247 3.25 17.38 -18.45
N ILE A 248 4.20 16.93 -17.61
CA ILE A 248 5.52 16.47 -18.05
C ILE A 248 5.39 15.27 -19.01
N ALA A 249 4.57 14.28 -18.66
CA ALA A 249 4.33 13.10 -19.51
C ALA A 249 3.73 13.50 -20.87
N LYS A 250 2.75 14.40 -20.89
CA LYS A 250 2.13 14.90 -22.12
C LYS A 250 3.13 15.66 -22.99
N GLN A 251 3.98 16.48 -22.38
CA GLN A 251 5.03 17.23 -23.10
C GLN A 251 6.06 16.26 -23.72
N GLN A 252 6.55 15.29 -22.93
CA GLN A 252 7.46 14.26 -23.43
C GLN A 252 6.88 13.47 -24.59
N GLN A 253 5.60 13.05 -24.51
CA GLN A 253 4.91 12.35 -25.58
C GLN A 253 4.81 13.21 -26.84
N THR A 254 4.55 14.51 -26.70
CA THR A 254 4.47 15.46 -27.83
C THR A 254 5.86 15.62 -28.47
N ASP A 255 6.92 15.75 -27.67
CA ASP A 255 8.29 15.93 -28.19
C ASP A 255 8.80 14.66 -28.89
N VAL A 256 8.50 13.48 -28.34
CA VAL A 256 8.81 12.21 -29.01
C VAL A 256 8.04 12.07 -30.32
N SER A 257 6.74 12.40 -30.33
CA SER A 257 5.93 12.36 -31.55
C SER A 257 6.46 13.30 -32.64
N LYS A 258 6.95 14.49 -32.27
CA LYS A 258 7.59 15.43 -33.20
C LYS A 258 8.90 14.86 -33.76
N LYS A 259 9.78 14.35 -32.88
CA LYS A 259 11.04 13.72 -33.29
C LYS A 259 10.82 12.50 -34.19
N GLN A 260 9.79 11.68 -33.89
CA GLN A 260 9.45 10.53 -34.71
C GLN A 260 9.00 10.94 -36.13
N LYS A 261 8.16 11.97 -36.24
CA LYS A 261 7.76 12.53 -37.54
C LYS A 261 8.95 13.10 -38.32
N GLU A 262 9.82 13.86 -37.64
CA GLU A 262 11.03 14.40 -38.24
C GLU A 262 11.94 13.26 -38.74
N LYS A 263 12.10 12.20 -37.99
CA LYS A 263 12.83 11.00 -38.38
C LYS A 263 12.24 10.39 -39.66
N GLU A 264 10.93 10.15 -39.68
CA GLU A 264 10.23 9.59 -40.85
C GLU A 264 10.37 10.46 -42.10
N GLU A 265 10.31 11.79 -41.96
CA GLU A 265 10.52 12.74 -43.06
C GLU A 265 11.95 12.71 -43.61
N LEU A 266 12.94 12.63 -42.71
CA LEU A 266 14.36 12.48 -43.09
C LEU A 266 14.60 11.15 -43.79
N GLU A 267 14.08 10.05 -43.30
CA GLU A 267 14.19 8.71 -43.90
C GLU A 267 13.52 8.69 -45.30
N LYS A 268 12.31 9.22 -45.46
CA LYS A 268 11.63 9.33 -46.73
C LYS A 268 12.41 10.20 -47.73
N PHE A 269 13.01 11.30 -47.30
CA PHE A 269 13.85 12.17 -48.15
C PHE A 269 15.11 11.43 -48.61
N ILE A 270 15.84 10.77 -47.69
CA ILE A 270 17.03 10.00 -47.99
C ILE A 270 16.73 8.87 -48.99
N ALA A 271 15.66 8.08 -48.73
CA ALA A 271 15.24 7.00 -49.62
C ALA A 271 14.91 7.49 -51.05
N ARG A 272 14.26 8.66 -51.17
CA ARG A 272 13.88 9.24 -52.48
C ARG A 272 15.03 9.81 -53.26
N PHE A 273 16.09 10.34 -52.62
CA PHE A 273 17.12 11.12 -53.27
C PHE A 273 18.54 10.54 -53.16
N SER A 274 18.74 9.41 -52.47
CA SER A 274 20.03 8.73 -52.32
C SER A 274 20.69 8.34 -53.65
N ALA A 275 19.90 7.94 -54.64
CA ALA A 275 20.37 7.52 -55.96
C ALA A 275 20.56 8.69 -56.96
N ASN A 276 20.21 9.93 -56.61
CA ASN A 276 20.26 11.09 -57.52
C ASN A 276 21.53 11.88 -57.30
N ALA A 277 22.45 11.84 -58.29
CA ALA A 277 23.78 12.48 -58.25
C ALA A 277 23.73 13.98 -57.90
N SER A 278 22.73 14.75 -58.41
CA SER A 278 22.60 16.17 -58.13
C SER A 278 22.18 16.50 -56.72
N LYS A 279 21.52 15.54 -56.01
CA LYS A 279 21.02 15.71 -54.64
C LYS A 279 21.77 14.85 -53.62
N ALA A 280 22.79 14.09 -54.03
CA ALA A 280 23.54 13.20 -53.13
C ALA A 280 24.15 13.95 -51.95
N LYS A 281 24.67 15.17 -52.16
CA LYS A 281 25.23 16.02 -51.08
C LYS A 281 24.16 16.40 -50.04
N GLN A 282 22.92 16.67 -50.50
CA GLN A 282 21.80 16.97 -49.59
C GLN A 282 21.34 15.72 -48.84
N ALA A 283 21.30 14.55 -49.51
CA ALA A 283 20.96 13.28 -48.86
C ALA A 283 21.98 12.92 -47.77
N THR A 284 23.30 13.10 -48.04
CA THR A 284 24.38 12.90 -47.05
C THR A 284 24.23 13.86 -45.85
N SER A 285 23.90 15.13 -46.10
CA SER A 285 23.64 16.08 -45.01
C SER A 285 22.45 15.69 -44.15
N ARG A 286 21.38 15.22 -44.78
CA ARG A 286 20.19 14.71 -44.07
C ARG A 286 20.48 13.41 -43.31
N GLN A 287 21.31 12.52 -43.84
CA GLN A 287 21.77 11.35 -43.12
C GLN A 287 22.52 11.72 -41.85
N LYS A 288 23.42 12.70 -41.89
CA LYS A 288 24.10 13.19 -40.69
C LYS A 288 23.15 13.83 -39.69
N GLN A 289 22.04 14.43 -40.12
CA GLN A 289 21.00 14.94 -39.24
C GLN A 289 20.21 13.77 -38.59
N LEU A 290 19.87 12.74 -39.35
CA LEU A 290 19.23 11.52 -38.88
C LEU A 290 20.09 10.80 -37.84
N ASP A 291 21.41 10.67 -38.10
CA ASP A 291 22.37 10.03 -37.20
C ASP A 291 22.53 10.80 -35.86
N LYS A 292 22.28 12.11 -35.88
CA LYS A 292 22.28 12.98 -34.68
C LYS A 292 20.95 13.08 -33.99
N LEU A 293 19.86 12.66 -34.65
CA LEU A 293 18.52 12.73 -34.11
C LEU A 293 18.33 11.58 -33.10
N ASP A 294 18.68 11.87 -31.87
CA ASP A 294 18.36 10.96 -30.78
C ASP A 294 16.86 11.02 -30.53
N VAL A 295 16.13 10.06 -31.10
CA VAL A 295 14.71 9.83 -30.84
C VAL A 295 14.55 9.21 -29.46
N GLY A 296 15.39 9.51 -28.51
CA GLY A 296 15.43 8.99 -27.15
C GLY A 296 14.45 7.85 -26.92
N ALA A 297 14.91 6.69 -26.56
CA ALA A 297 13.98 5.60 -26.20
C ALA A 297 12.96 6.18 -25.24
N ILE A 298 11.67 6.17 -25.61
CA ILE A 298 10.61 6.54 -24.67
C ILE A 298 10.82 5.62 -23.48
N GLN A 299 11.33 6.15 -22.39
CA GLN A 299 11.33 5.40 -21.16
C GLN A 299 9.86 5.23 -20.82
N VAL A 300 9.32 4.06 -21.14
CA VAL A 300 7.92 3.73 -20.84
C VAL A 300 7.82 3.69 -19.33
N SER A 301 7.04 4.62 -18.77
CA SER A 301 6.79 4.62 -17.32
C SER A 301 6.34 3.23 -16.88
N SER A 302 6.80 2.80 -15.73
CA SER A 302 6.36 1.56 -15.10
C SER A 302 4.87 1.62 -14.70
N ARG A 303 4.29 2.82 -14.71
CA ARG A 303 2.87 3.07 -14.42
C ARG A 303 2.02 2.81 -15.65
N ARG A 304 1.45 1.62 -15.70
CA ARG A 304 0.42 1.28 -16.67
C ARG A 304 -0.86 1.03 -15.89
N ASP A 305 -1.93 1.71 -16.29
CA ASP A 305 -3.24 1.51 -15.68
C ASP A 305 -3.95 0.34 -16.36
N PRO A 306 -4.50 -0.61 -15.59
CA PRO A 306 -5.38 -1.62 -16.14
C PRO A 306 -6.67 -0.98 -16.66
N SER A 307 -7.22 -1.52 -17.74
CA SER A 307 -8.48 -1.05 -18.32
C SER A 307 -9.64 -1.90 -17.83
N ILE A 308 -10.37 -1.40 -16.82
CA ILE A 308 -11.54 -2.07 -16.25
C ILE A 308 -12.77 -1.63 -17.01
N ILE A 309 -13.43 -2.55 -17.71
CA ILE A 309 -14.66 -2.29 -18.47
C ILE A 309 -15.65 -3.41 -18.18
N PHE A 310 -16.71 -3.10 -17.46
CA PHE A 310 -17.85 -4.00 -17.27
C PHE A 310 -18.83 -3.85 -18.43
N LYS A 311 -19.12 -4.95 -19.10
CA LYS A 311 -20.11 -4.99 -20.17
C LYS A 311 -21.35 -5.73 -19.68
N GLN A 312 -22.49 -5.07 -19.84
CA GLN A 312 -23.75 -5.73 -19.57
C GLN A 312 -24.05 -6.78 -20.66
N LYS A 313 -24.16 -8.06 -20.28
CA LYS A 313 -24.47 -9.17 -21.21
C LYS A 313 -25.96 -9.25 -21.55
N ARG A 314 -26.84 -8.83 -20.62
CA ARG A 314 -28.30 -8.89 -20.77
C ARG A 314 -28.94 -7.61 -20.23
N GLU A 315 -30.08 -7.24 -20.74
CA GLU A 315 -30.87 -6.16 -20.13
C GLU A 315 -31.37 -6.60 -18.74
N VAL A 316 -31.21 -5.72 -17.77
CA VAL A 316 -31.64 -5.93 -16.40
C VAL A 316 -32.86 -5.09 -16.09
N GLY A 317 -33.73 -5.59 -15.21
CA GLY A 317 -34.89 -4.86 -14.72
C GLY A 317 -34.53 -3.63 -13.90
N LYS A 318 -35.52 -2.91 -13.40
CA LYS A 318 -35.33 -1.73 -12.55
C LYS A 318 -34.79 -2.13 -11.18
N GLU A 319 -35.39 -3.11 -10.52
CA GLU A 319 -34.96 -3.63 -9.22
C GLU A 319 -34.00 -4.80 -9.43
N LEU A 320 -32.79 -4.68 -8.91
CA LEU A 320 -31.73 -5.67 -9.07
C LEU A 320 -31.66 -6.63 -7.90
N LEU A 321 -31.84 -6.11 -6.67
CA LEU A 321 -31.72 -6.84 -5.44
C LEU A 321 -32.70 -6.27 -4.42
N THR A 322 -33.43 -7.15 -3.73
CA THR A 322 -34.27 -6.79 -2.58
C THR A 322 -33.88 -7.65 -1.39
N VAL A 323 -33.53 -7.00 -0.30
CA VAL A 323 -33.17 -7.63 0.98
C VAL A 323 -34.25 -7.31 2.00
N LYS A 324 -34.81 -8.35 2.63
CA LYS A 324 -35.93 -8.21 3.60
C LYS A 324 -35.61 -8.93 4.88
N ASN A 325 -35.63 -8.21 6.02
CA ASN A 325 -35.52 -8.71 7.36
C ASN A 325 -34.35 -9.68 7.59
N VAL A 326 -33.21 -9.43 6.90
CA VAL A 326 -32.03 -10.28 7.00
C VAL A 326 -31.35 -10.07 8.35
N SER A 327 -31.18 -11.16 9.10
CA SER A 327 -30.44 -11.15 10.35
C SER A 327 -29.41 -12.27 10.39
N LYS A 328 -28.31 -12.04 11.11
CA LYS A 328 -27.22 -13.00 11.30
C LYS A 328 -26.58 -12.83 12.66
N SER A 329 -26.35 -13.94 13.34
CA SER A 329 -25.62 -14.01 14.61
C SER A 329 -24.52 -15.07 14.55
N TYR A 330 -23.49 -14.90 15.36
CA TYR A 330 -22.41 -15.87 15.58
C TYR A 330 -22.20 -16.02 17.09
N ASP A 331 -22.28 -17.25 17.58
CA ASP A 331 -22.05 -17.58 18.99
C ASP A 331 -22.87 -16.72 19.97
N GLY A 332 -24.13 -16.41 19.58
CA GLY A 332 -25.05 -15.57 20.36
C GLY A 332 -24.87 -14.06 20.19
N ASN A 333 -23.82 -13.59 19.48
CA ASN A 333 -23.65 -12.20 19.17
C ASN A 333 -24.34 -11.84 17.85
N VAL A 334 -25.28 -10.91 17.89
CA VAL A 334 -26.01 -10.42 16.72
C VAL A 334 -25.09 -9.50 15.93
N VAL A 335 -24.79 -9.87 14.69
CA VAL A 335 -23.92 -9.10 13.76
C VAL A 335 -24.76 -8.29 12.78
N LEU A 336 -25.85 -8.87 12.28
CA LEU A 336 -26.81 -8.17 11.42
C LEU A 336 -28.20 -8.35 12.03
N ASP A 337 -28.94 -7.27 12.18
CA ASP A 337 -30.29 -7.28 12.75
C ASP A 337 -31.27 -6.57 11.81
N ASN A 338 -32.23 -7.34 11.30
CA ASN A 338 -33.36 -6.86 10.51
C ASN A 338 -32.99 -5.91 9.35
N ILE A 339 -31.98 -6.29 8.55
CA ILE A 339 -31.49 -5.48 7.43
C ILE A 339 -32.50 -5.48 6.28
N ASN A 340 -32.88 -4.28 5.84
CA ASN A 340 -33.83 -4.07 4.76
C ASN A 340 -33.33 -3.00 3.80
N PHE A 341 -33.19 -3.31 2.51
CA PHE A 341 -32.89 -2.35 1.43
C PHE A 341 -33.19 -2.94 0.07
N THR A 342 -33.30 -2.06 -0.93
CA THR A 342 -33.44 -2.41 -2.35
C THR A 342 -32.37 -1.71 -3.15
N VAL A 343 -31.82 -2.40 -4.17
CA VAL A 343 -30.84 -1.86 -5.11
C VAL A 343 -31.48 -1.76 -6.49
N GLU A 344 -31.46 -0.57 -7.05
CA GLU A 344 -31.96 -0.30 -8.39
C GLU A 344 -30.82 -0.24 -9.42
N LYS A 345 -31.20 -0.25 -10.71
CA LYS A 345 -30.25 -0.16 -11.80
C LYS A 345 -29.50 1.18 -11.79
N GLY A 346 -28.18 1.10 -11.70
CA GLY A 346 -27.27 2.28 -11.68
C GLY A 346 -26.83 2.71 -10.28
N ASP A 347 -27.39 2.12 -9.24
CA ASP A 347 -26.99 2.43 -7.88
C ASP A 347 -25.53 2.08 -7.61
N LYS A 348 -24.88 2.93 -6.83
CA LYS A 348 -23.53 2.72 -6.27
C LYS A 348 -23.62 2.88 -4.77
N ILE A 349 -23.53 1.77 -4.05
CA ILE A 349 -23.74 1.73 -2.62
C ILE A 349 -22.40 1.52 -1.90
N ALA A 350 -22.10 2.36 -0.91
CA ALA A 350 -20.97 2.19 -0.03
C ALA A 350 -21.44 1.68 1.34
N LEU A 351 -20.86 0.57 1.81
CA LEU A 351 -21.04 0.07 3.16
C LEU A 351 -20.00 0.68 4.10
N ILE A 352 -20.43 1.51 5.02
CA ILE A 352 -19.57 2.25 5.96
C ILE A 352 -19.85 1.77 7.38
N GLY A 353 -18.81 1.69 8.20
CA GLY A 353 -18.91 1.31 9.61
C GLY A 353 -17.57 0.84 10.16
N THR A 354 -17.52 0.70 11.48
CA THR A 354 -16.34 0.21 12.21
C THR A 354 -15.97 -1.23 11.82
N ASN A 355 -14.74 -1.63 12.11
CA ASN A 355 -14.30 -3.00 11.85
C ASN A 355 -15.08 -3.99 12.74
N GLY A 356 -15.46 -5.14 12.16
CA GLY A 356 -16.21 -6.18 12.87
C GLY A 356 -17.74 -5.99 12.92
N ILE A 357 -18.31 -4.87 12.41
CA ILE A 357 -19.75 -4.59 12.47
C ILE A 357 -20.61 -5.45 11.51
N GLY A 358 -19.99 -6.32 10.69
CA GLY A 358 -20.74 -7.23 9.79
C GLY A 358 -20.77 -6.84 8.32
N LYS A 359 -19.99 -5.85 7.87
CA LYS A 359 -19.93 -5.43 6.44
C LYS A 359 -19.61 -6.60 5.50
N THR A 360 -18.54 -7.35 5.80
CA THR A 360 -18.14 -8.53 5.03
C THR A 360 -19.17 -9.63 5.12
N THR A 361 -19.75 -9.86 6.31
CA THR A 361 -20.80 -10.83 6.53
C THR A 361 -22.02 -10.55 5.64
N LEU A 362 -22.42 -9.29 5.50
CA LEU A 362 -23.51 -8.93 4.60
C LEU A 362 -23.16 -9.26 3.14
N CYS A 363 -21.97 -8.91 2.66
CA CYS A 363 -21.53 -9.25 1.31
C CYS A 363 -21.49 -10.75 1.05
N GLU A 364 -20.98 -11.54 2.00
CA GLU A 364 -20.94 -13.01 1.93
C GLU A 364 -22.34 -13.64 1.90
N ILE A 365 -23.30 -13.05 2.64
CA ILE A 365 -24.69 -13.46 2.60
C ILE A 365 -25.33 -13.12 1.24
N LEU A 366 -25.06 -11.95 0.69
CA LEU A 366 -25.58 -11.55 -0.64
C LEU A 366 -25.02 -12.43 -1.75
N GLU A 367 -23.78 -12.88 -1.65
CA GLU A 367 -23.16 -13.83 -2.59
C GLU A 367 -23.70 -15.25 -2.42
N GLY A 368 -24.23 -15.58 -1.23
CA GLY A 368 -24.72 -16.92 -0.90
C GLY A 368 -23.68 -17.84 -0.27
N ASN A 369 -22.48 -17.34 0.04
CA ASN A 369 -21.43 -18.09 0.73
C ASN A 369 -21.78 -18.36 2.19
N VAL A 370 -22.51 -17.43 2.82
CA VAL A 370 -23.00 -17.55 4.20
C VAL A 370 -24.52 -17.49 4.19
N LYS A 371 -25.16 -18.41 4.90
CA LYS A 371 -26.62 -18.42 5.05
C LYS A 371 -27.06 -17.45 6.15
N ALA A 372 -28.04 -16.60 5.85
CA ALA A 372 -28.71 -15.77 6.86
C ALA A 372 -29.50 -16.67 7.88
N ASP A 373 -29.62 -16.21 9.11
CA ASP A 373 -30.39 -16.90 10.13
C ASP A 373 -31.90 -16.66 9.93
N SER A 374 -32.25 -15.46 9.43
CA SER A 374 -33.64 -15.10 9.04
C SER A 374 -33.64 -14.11 7.91
N GLY A 375 -34.79 -13.90 7.28
CA GLY A 375 -35.00 -12.95 6.20
C GLY A 375 -34.90 -13.58 4.81
N GLU A 376 -35.04 -12.74 3.80
CA GLU A 376 -35.10 -13.14 2.40
C GLU A 376 -34.25 -12.23 1.53
N ILE A 377 -33.57 -12.83 0.54
CA ILE A 377 -32.75 -12.14 -0.47
C ILE A 377 -33.31 -12.50 -1.84
N LEU A 378 -33.77 -11.51 -2.56
CA LEU A 378 -34.38 -11.66 -3.88
C LEU A 378 -33.53 -10.95 -4.93
N TRP A 379 -32.83 -11.72 -5.74
CA TRP A 379 -32.15 -11.23 -6.94
C TRP A 379 -33.12 -11.18 -8.13
N GLY A 380 -33.02 -10.16 -8.97
CA GLY A 380 -33.77 -10.10 -10.22
C GLY A 380 -33.44 -11.31 -11.12
N ALA A 381 -34.46 -11.84 -11.82
CA ALA A 381 -34.35 -13.10 -12.57
C ALA A 381 -33.26 -13.11 -13.67
N THR A 382 -32.85 -11.95 -14.16
CA THR A 382 -31.83 -11.80 -15.21
C THR A 382 -30.47 -11.35 -14.67
N ILE A 383 -30.32 -11.24 -13.33
CA ILE A 383 -29.10 -10.75 -12.70
C ILE A 383 -28.08 -11.87 -12.58
N GLN A 384 -26.86 -11.56 -12.97
CA GLN A 384 -25.68 -12.33 -12.68
C GLN A 384 -24.82 -11.48 -11.75
N ASN A 385 -24.71 -11.90 -10.48
CA ASN A 385 -23.85 -11.26 -9.50
C ASN A 385 -22.42 -11.75 -9.61
N SER A 386 -21.49 -10.94 -9.18
CA SER A 386 -20.08 -11.32 -9.02
C SER A 386 -19.53 -10.68 -7.75
N TYR A 387 -18.72 -11.44 -7.03
CA TYR A 387 -18.12 -11.04 -5.77
C TYR A 387 -16.60 -10.88 -5.91
N PHE A 388 -16.07 -9.77 -5.41
CA PHE A 388 -14.65 -9.53 -5.29
C PHE A 388 -14.25 -9.64 -3.81
N PRO A 389 -13.63 -10.75 -3.36
CA PRO A 389 -13.28 -10.95 -1.97
C PRO A 389 -12.11 -10.05 -1.56
N GLN A 390 -11.99 -9.76 -0.28
CA GLN A 390 -10.88 -9.01 0.28
C GLN A 390 -9.54 -9.72 0.02
N ASN A 391 -9.49 -11.04 0.18
CA ASN A 391 -8.33 -11.89 -0.11
C ASN A 391 -8.55 -12.67 -1.41
N ALA A 392 -8.21 -12.08 -2.55
CA ALA A 392 -8.25 -12.79 -3.84
C ALA A 392 -7.22 -13.95 -3.90
N THR A 393 -6.22 -13.95 -3.03
CA THR A 393 -5.19 -14.99 -2.94
C THR A 393 -5.73 -16.36 -2.58
N ASP A 394 -6.79 -16.40 -1.77
CA ASP A 394 -7.38 -17.64 -1.26
C ASP A 394 -8.30 -18.32 -2.28
N VAL A 395 -8.76 -17.56 -3.27
CA VAL A 395 -9.66 -18.04 -4.35
C VAL A 395 -8.88 -18.45 -5.60
N ILE A 396 -7.70 -17.84 -5.81
CA ILE A 396 -6.90 -18.02 -7.02
C ILE A 396 -5.74 -18.98 -6.73
N GLU A 397 -5.99 -20.27 -6.89
CA GLU A 397 -5.04 -21.34 -6.66
C GLU A 397 -5.01 -22.32 -7.84
N GLY A 398 -3.93 -23.07 -7.95
CA GLY A 398 -3.76 -24.14 -8.93
C GLY A 398 -2.45 -24.04 -9.72
N ASP A 399 -2.00 -25.18 -10.25
CA ASP A 399 -0.81 -25.28 -11.10
C ASP A 399 -1.16 -25.22 -12.61
N ILE A 400 -2.07 -24.28 -12.93
CA ILE A 400 -2.55 -24.02 -14.29
C ILE A 400 -2.15 -22.62 -14.74
N THR A 401 -2.22 -22.34 -16.04
CA THR A 401 -1.90 -21.02 -16.58
C THR A 401 -2.99 -19.99 -16.24
N LEU A 402 -2.65 -18.71 -16.29
CA LEU A 402 -3.63 -17.62 -16.10
C LEU A 402 -4.75 -17.73 -17.16
N TYR A 403 -4.38 -18.08 -18.39
CA TYR A 403 -5.32 -18.30 -19.47
C TYR A 403 -6.29 -19.43 -19.14
N ASP A 404 -5.80 -20.60 -18.74
CA ASP A 404 -6.64 -21.75 -18.43
C ASP A 404 -7.51 -21.52 -17.21
N TRP A 405 -6.99 -20.83 -16.19
CA TRP A 405 -7.75 -20.47 -15.01
C TRP A 405 -8.96 -19.60 -15.38
N LEU A 406 -8.74 -18.54 -16.20
CA LEU A 406 -9.82 -17.64 -16.60
C LEU A 406 -10.83 -18.34 -17.53
N ARG A 407 -10.36 -19.22 -18.43
CA ARG A 407 -11.21 -20.05 -19.28
C ARG A 407 -12.10 -21.02 -18.48
N ASN A 408 -11.61 -21.52 -17.34
CA ASN A 408 -12.42 -22.39 -16.49
C ASN A 408 -13.55 -21.61 -15.76
N CYS A 409 -13.41 -20.29 -15.61
CA CYS A 409 -14.47 -19.45 -15.03
C CYS A 409 -15.64 -19.22 -16.00
N ASP A 410 -15.38 -19.09 -17.30
CA ASP A 410 -16.40 -19.02 -18.36
C ASP A 410 -15.96 -19.85 -19.57
N ARG A 411 -16.54 -21.04 -19.71
CA ARG A 411 -16.21 -21.99 -20.79
C ARG A 411 -16.78 -21.60 -22.15
N ASP A 412 -17.78 -20.73 -22.14
CA ASP A 412 -18.47 -20.28 -23.36
C ASP A 412 -17.79 -19.03 -23.97
N ALA A 413 -16.87 -18.41 -23.24
CA ALA A 413 -16.14 -17.23 -23.72
C ALA A 413 -15.15 -17.58 -24.83
N ASP A 414 -15.07 -16.72 -25.84
CA ASP A 414 -14.14 -16.85 -26.96
C ASP A 414 -12.67 -16.69 -26.50
N ILE A 415 -11.75 -17.39 -27.18
CA ILE A 415 -10.30 -17.29 -26.94
C ILE A 415 -9.83 -15.82 -27.02
N SER A 416 -10.35 -15.07 -27.98
CA SER A 416 -10.02 -13.64 -28.15
C SER A 416 -10.52 -12.78 -26.99
N GLU A 417 -11.69 -13.10 -26.45
CA GLU A 417 -12.27 -12.38 -25.32
C GLU A 417 -11.45 -12.60 -24.03
N ILE A 418 -11.09 -13.85 -23.74
CA ILE A 418 -10.23 -14.21 -22.61
C ILE A 418 -8.87 -13.51 -22.70
N ARG A 419 -8.21 -13.56 -23.86
CA ARG A 419 -6.91 -12.91 -24.08
C ARG A 419 -6.99 -11.39 -23.98
N ASN A 420 -8.08 -10.77 -24.48
CA ASN A 420 -8.34 -9.35 -24.36
C ASN A 420 -8.56 -8.95 -22.90
N CYS A 421 -9.30 -9.75 -22.13
CA CYS A 421 -9.55 -9.51 -20.72
C CYS A 421 -8.24 -9.50 -19.92
N LEU A 422 -7.39 -10.52 -20.15
CA LEU A 422 -6.05 -10.59 -19.55
C LEU A 422 -5.16 -9.41 -19.99
N GLY A 423 -5.18 -9.07 -21.28
CA GLY A 423 -4.42 -7.94 -21.82
C GLY A 423 -4.80 -6.59 -21.18
N ARG A 424 -6.10 -6.36 -20.95
CA ARG A 424 -6.61 -5.17 -20.22
C ARG A 424 -6.08 -5.11 -18.79
N MET A 425 -5.88 -6.25 -18.15
CA MET A 425 -5.32 -6.38 -16.81
C MET A 425 -3.78 -6.46 -16.80
N LEU A 426 -3.14 -6.03 -17.91
CA LEU A 426 -1.69 -5.93 -18.09
C LEU A 426 -0.96 -7.28 -18.14
N PHE A 427 -1.65 -8.38 -18.41
CA PHE A 427 -1.03 -9.66 -18.72
C PHE A 427 -0.84 -9.79 -20.24
N ASN A 428 0.36 -9.48 -20.74
CA ASN A 428 0.65 -9.45 -22.18
C ASN A 428 1.46 -10.68 -22.63
N GLY A 429 1.14 -11.21 -23.80
CA GLY A 429 1.92 -12.26 -24.46
C GLY A 429 2.24 -13.44 -23.54
N GLN A 430 3.52 -13.66 -23.25
CA GLN A 430 3.98 -14.79 -22.43
C GLN A 430 3.52 -14.74 -20.96
N GLU A 431 3.13 -13.57 -20.45
CA GLU A 431 2.62 -13.47 -19.07
C GLU A 431 1.28 -14.19 -18.90
N GLN A 432 0.50 -14.37 -19.96
CA GLN A 432 -0.76 -15.13 -19.94
C GLN A 432 -0.57 -16.62 -19.72
N GLU A 433 0.62 -17.13 -20.07
CA GLU A 433 1.02 -18.54 -19.88
C GLU A 433 1.72 -18.78 -18.52
N LYS A 434 1.85 -17.73 -17.71
CA LYS A 434 2.40 -17.81 -16.36
C LYS A 434 1.48 -18.66 -15.48
N LYS A 435 2.07 -19.48 -14.58
CA LYS A 435 1.30 -20.27 -13.62
C LYS A 435 0.69 -19.42 -12.52
N VAL A 436 -0.53 -19.73 -12.13
CA VAL A 436 -1.27 -19.03 -11.06
C VAL A 436 -0.50 -18.98 -9.74
N ASN A 437 0.15 -20.08 -9.36
CA ASN A 437 0.92 -20.17 -8.11
C ASN A 437 2.17 -19.27 -8.08
N SER A 438 2.67 -18.84 -9.25
CA SER A 438 3.81 -17.93 -9.36
C SER A 438 3.42 -16.45 -9.36
N CYS A 439 2.12 -16.14 -9.22
CA CYS A 439 1.62 -14.78 -9.23
C CYS A 439 1.77 -14.10 -7.87
N SER A 440 2.15 -12.83 -7.90
CA SER A 440 2.10 -11.96 -6.73
C SER A 440 0.65 -11.68 -6.31
N GLY A 441 0.43 -11.23 -5.06
CA GLY A 441 -0.90 -10.85 -4.57
C GLY A 441 -1.61 -9.84 -5.49
N GLY A 442 -0.91 -8.80 -5.95
CA GLY A 442 -1.47 -7.82 -6.89
C GLY A 442 -1.82 -8.39 -8.25
N GLU A 443 -1.07 -9.38 -8.76
CA GLU A 443 -1.41 -10.11 -9.99
C GLU A 443 -2.66 -10.96 -9.79
N LYS A 444 -2.80 -11.63 -8.66
CA LYS A 444 -4.01 -12.39 -8.31
C LYS A 444 -5.24 -11.46 -8.21
N HIS A 445 -5.12 -10.28 -7.61
CA HIS A 445 -6.22 -9.30 -7.60
C HIS A 445 -6.64 -8.86 -9.01
N ARG A 446 -5.66 -8.61 -9.92
CA ARG A 446 -5.97 -8.32 -11.33
C ARG A 446 -6.63 -9.50 -12.05
N MET A 447 -6.26 -10.74 -11.72
CA MET A 447 -6.92 -11.93 -12.24
C MET A 447 -8.37 -12.03 -11.77
N MET A 448 -8.66 -11.72 -10.51
CA MET A 448 -10.04 -11.68 -10.01
C MET A 448 -10.88 -10.62 -10.74
N LEU A 449 -10.31 -9.43 -11.00
CA LEU A 449 -10.98 -8.42 -11.84
C LEU A 449 -11.21 -8.93 -13.27
N SER A 450 -10.26 -9.69 -13.85
CA SER A 450 -10.47 -10.33 -15.16
C SER A 450 -11.67 -11.28 -15.15
N LYS A 451 -11.84 -12.08 -14.09
CA LYS A 451 -13.00 -12.98 -13.92
C LYS A 451 -14.32 -12.17 -13.87
N ILE A 452 -14.36 -11.06 -13.15
CA ILE A 452 -15.57 -10.24 -13.03
C ILE A 452 -15.92 -9.51 -14.31
N MET A 453 -14.93 -9.20 -15.15
CA MET A 453 -15.12 -8.54 -16.45
C MET A 453 -15.52 -9.51 -17.58
N LEU A 454 -15.24 -10.80 -17.43
CA LEU A 454 -15.58 -11.85 -18.40
C LEU A 454 -17.04 -12.26 -18.25
#